data_1f946d6e0de0f8eb7fda9726ae9e5ad7
#
_entry.id   1f946d6e0de0f8eb7fda9726ae9e5ad7
#
_cell.length_a   1.000
_cell.length_b   1.000
_cell.length_c   1.000
_cell.angle_alpha   90.00
_cell.angle_beta   90.00
_cell.angle_gamma   90.00
#
_symmetry.space_group_name_H-M   'P 1'
#
loop_
_entity.id
_entity.type
_entity.pdbx_description
1 polymer ?
#
loop_
_entity_poly.entity_id
_entity_poly.type
_entity_poly.pdbx_seq_one_letter_code
_entity_poly.pdbx_strand_id
1 'polypeptide(L)'
;MALRRKKNKVEAMVAGDKIAYGLLKSFLLPVLTLLFRPKVSGLRFVPATGPVIIASNHLSFSDSIFMPLVIPRKVTFLAKSEYFTSPGLKGLAKKLTFIALGQVSVDRAGGSRSEAALLTGLSVLAEGGCLGIYPEGTRSPDGRLYRGRTGIARLAMESGAPIVPVAMFHTAEIQPTGKVIPKIMRVKMVFGEPMYFPTPDKSNDPEELRKATDSLMKKLQELSGQEYVDIYASQAKEALDEQRRRERKENQE
;
A
#
# COMPACT_ATOMS: atom_id res chain seq x y z
N MET A 1 11.57 19.27 -22.97
CA MET A 1 10.36 18.84 -23.69
C MET A 1 9.83 17.47 -23.24
N ALA A 2 10.66 16.45 -23.04
CA ALA A 2 10.27 15.10 -22.61
C ALA A 2 9.65 15.05 -21.20
N LEU A 3 10.20 15.78 -20.21
CA LEU A 3 9.68 15.89 -18.85
C LEU A 3 8.27 16.50 -18.80
N ARG A 4 7.99 17.52 -19.60
CA ARG A 4 6.67 18.17 -19.69
C ARG A 4 5.63 17.23 -20.32
N ARG A 5 6.00 16.42 -21.31
CA ARG A 5 5.13 15.38 -21.89
C ARG A 5 4.82 14.25 -20.91
N LYS A 6 5.81 13.82 -20.08
CA LYS A 6 5.60 12.84 -19.02
C LYS A 6 4.65 13.37 -17.94
N LYS A 7 4.84 14.64 -17.51
CA LYS A 7 3.98 15.31 -16.54
C LYS A 7 2.52 15.37 -17.02
N ASN A 8 2.29 15.83 -18.26
CA ASN A 8 0.94 15.91 -18.83
C ASN A 8 0.27 14.53 -18.99
N LYS A 9 1.05 13.46 -19.23
CA LYS A 9 0.51 12.10 -19.34
C LYS A 9 0.11 11.53 -17.97
N VAL A 10 0.87 11.84 -16.93
CA VAL A 10 0.54 11.49 -15.54
C VAL A 10 -0.67 12.28 -15.06
N GLU A 11 -0.73 13.59 -15.33
CA GLU A 11 -1.88 14.44 -15.00
C GLU A 11 -3.17 13.97 -15.70
N ALA A 12 -3.11 13.60 -16.97
CA ALA A 12 -4.27 13.07 -17.70
C ALA A 12 -4.71 11.69 -17.19
N MET A 13 -3.77 10.81 -16.81
CA MET A 13 -4.09 9.54 -16.15
C MET A 13 -4.76 9.75 -14.80
N VAL A 14 -4.23 10.65 -13.97
CA VAL A 14 -4.77 10.94 -12.63
C VAL A 14 -6.14 11.60 -12.70
N ALA A 15 -6.40 12.47 -13.70
CA ALA A 15 -7.68 13.18 -13.83
C ALA A 15 -8.83 12.27 -14.33
N GLY A 16 -8.59 11.42 -15.34
CA GLY A 16 -9.59 10.47 -15.84
C GLY A 16 -10.02 9.44 -14.80
N ASP A 17 -9.12 9.12 -13.89
CA ASP A 17 -9.32 8.13 -12.84
C ASP A 17 -10.20 8.60 -11.67
N LYS A 18 -10.36 9.91 -11.45
CA LYS A 18 -11.14 10.42 -10.31
C LYS A 18 -12.63 10.10 -10.42
N ILE A 19 -13.19 10.21 -11.63
CA ILE A 19 -14.62 9.93 -11.88
C ILE A 19 -14.87 8.43 -11.79
N ALA A 20 -14.06 7.60 -12.46
CA ALA A 20 -14.18 6.15 -12.41
C ALA A 20 -14.01 5.60 -10.99
N TYR A 21 -13.04 6.12 -10.24
CA TYR A 21 -12.84 5.79 -8.83
C TYR A 21 -14.04 6.19 -7.98
N GLY A 22 -14.59 7.39 -8.17
CA GLY A 22 -15.77 7.88 -7.45
C GLY A 22 -16.99 7.00 -7.70
N LEU A 23 -17.28 6.67 -8.97
CA LEU A 23 -18.39 5.82 -9.34
C LEU A 23 -18.25 4.40 -8.78
N LEU A 24 -17.07 3.79 -8.91
CA LEU A 24 -16.80 2.46 -8.35
C LEU A 24 -16.95 2.47 -6.83
N LYS A 25 -16.39 3.48 -6.17
CA LYS A 25 -16.49 3.62 -4.72
C LYS A 25 -17.93 3.78 -4.27
N SER A 26 -18.71 4.62 -4.95
CA SER A 26 -20.13 4.83 -4.63
C SER A 26 -20.96 3.56 -4.77
N PHE A 27 -20.61 2.68 -5.70
CA PHE A 27 -21.29 1.39 -5.88
C PHE A 27 -20.79 0.34 -4.89
N LEU A 28 -19.45 0.21 -4.73
CA LEU A 28 -18.86 -0.83 -3.87
C LEU A 28 -19.00 -0.53 -2.39
N LEU A 29 -18.96 0.75 -1.99
CA LEU A 29 -18.99 1.14 -0.57
C LEU A 29 -20.21 0.60 0.16
N PRO A 30 -21.47 0.77 -0.31
CA PRO A 30 -22.63 0.23 0.39
C PRO A 30 -22.61 -1.31 0.44
N VAL A 31 -22.25 -1.98 -0.65
CA VAL A 31 -22.20 -3.44 -0.73
C VAL A 31 -21.15 -4.01 0.24
N LEU A 32 -19.92 -3.51 0.18
CA LEU A 32 -18.84 -4.00 1.04
C LEU A 32 -19.06 -3.61 2.50
N THR A 33 -19.68 -2.45 2.76
CA THR A 33 -20.06 -2.04 4.13
C THR A 33 -21.11 -2.97 4.72
N LEU A 34 -22.10 -3.37 3.94
CA LEU A 34 -23.13 -4.30 4.37
C LEU A 34 -22.54 -5.71 4.65
N LEU A 35 -21.70 -6.21 3.75
CA LEU A 35 -21.13 -7.55 3.85
C LEU A 35 -20.06 -7.66 4.95
N PHE A 36 -19.12 -6.73 4.98
CA PHE A 36 -17.93 -6.81 5.84
C PHE A 36 -17.99 -5.94 7.09
N ARG A 37 -19.01 -5.06 7.19
CA ARG A 37 -19.31 -4.23 8.37
C ARG A 37 -18.05 -3.64 9.03
N PRO A 38 -17.26 -2.82 8.29
CA PRO A 38 -15.96 -2.35 8.74
C PRO A 38 -16.06 -1.59 10.07
N LYS A 39 -15.26 -2.00 11.06
CA LYS A 39 -15.09 -1.27 12.31
C LYS A 39 -13.87 -0.37 12.17
N VAL A 40 -14.09 0.93 12.09
CA VAL A 40 -13.04 1.92 11.86
C VAL A 40 -12.91 2.84 13.07
N SER A 41 -11.68 3.07 13.51
CA SER A 41 -11.36 4.05 14.55
C SER A 41 -10.20 4.94 14.10
N GLY A 42 -10.16 6.18 14.61
CA GLY A 42 -9.08 7.13 14.32
C GLY A 42 -9.12 7.75 12.92
N LEU A 43 -10.17 7.55 12.10
CA LEU A 43 -10.24 8.10 10.73
C LEU A 43 -10.06 9.62 10.68
N ARG A 44 -10.37 10.35 11.76
CA ARG A 44 -10.15 11.80 11.91
C ARG A 44 -8.68 12.21 11.76
N PHE A 45 -7.75 11.29 11.92
CA PHE A 45 -6.31 11.54 11.75
C PHE A 45 -5.87 11.61 10.28
N VAL A 46 -6.74 11.20 9.35
CA VAL A 46 -6.46 11.36 7.92
C VAL A 46 -6.82 12.78 7.49
N PRO A 47 -5.86 13.60 7.05
CA PRO A 47 -6.12 14.96 6.58
C PRO A 47 -7.12 14.97 5.41
N ALA A 48 -8.10 15.87 5.45
CA ALA A 48 -9.11 15.99 4.39
C ALA A 48 -8.50 16.47 3.07
N THR A 49 -7.46 17.29 3.14
CA THR A 49 -6.75 17.89 1.99
C THR A 49 -5.24 17.85 2.20
N GLY A 50 -4.48 18.18 1.17
CA GLY A 50 -3.02 18.18 1.21
C GLY A 50 -2.38 16.79 1.09
N PRO A 51 -1.05 16.74 0.98
CA PRO A 51 -0.33 15.49 0.85
C PRO A 51 -0.39 14.67 2.14
N VAL A 52 -0.55 13.35 1.99
CA VAL A 52 -0.50 12.42 3.12
C VAL A 52 -0.08 11.03 2.65
N ILE A 53 0.70 10.35 3.46
CA ILE A 53 1.08 8.94 3.26
C ILE A 53 0.29 8.10 4.26
N ILE A 54 -0.47 7.12 3.77
CA ILE A 54 -1.14 6.12 4.61
C ILE A 54 -0.25 4.88 4.65
N ALA A 55 0.30 4.57 5.81
CA ALA A 55 1.18 3.43 6.00
C ALA A 55 0.45 2.30 6.73
N SER A 56 0.41 1.10 6.17
CA SER A 56 -0.29 -0.02 6.80
C SER A 56 0.53 -1.29 6.79
N ASN A 57 0.32 -2.17 7.79
CA ASN A 57 0.68 -3.57 7.70
C ASN A 57 -0.02 -4.21 6.50
N HIS A 58 0.56 -5.27 5.94
CA HIS A 58 0.03 -5.89 4.72
C HIS A 58 -0.22 -7.38 4.90
N LEU A 59 -1.46 -7.74 5.14
CA LEU A 59 -1.88 -9.11 5.42
C LEU A 59 -2.52 -9.81 4.23
N SER A 60 -3.23 -9.03 3.37
CA SER A 60 -4.02 -9.59 2.28
C SER A 60 -4.10 -8.63 1.07
N PHE A 61 -4.47 -9.15 -0.08
CA PHE A 61 -4.84 -8.32 -1.24
C PHE A 61 -6.02 -7.39 -0.93
N SER A 62 -6.95 -7.85 -0.10
CA SER A 62 -8.14 -7.07 0.29
C SER A 62 -7.83 -5.82 1.12
N ASP A 63 -6.62 -5.69 1.70
CA ASP A 63 -6.20 -4.45 2.37
C ASP A 63 -6.29 -3.25 1.42
N SER A 64 -5.86 -3.45 0.15
CA SER A 64 -5.92 -2.43 -0.90
C SER A 64 -7.34 -2.15 -1.43
N ILE A 65 -8.34 -2.87 -0.95
CA ILE A 65 -9.75 -2.63 -1.22
C ILE A 65 -10.40 -1.94 -0.02
N PHE A 66 -10.27 -2.51 1.18
CA PHE A 66 -10.95 -2.00 2.37
C PHE A 66 -10.41 -0.65 2.85
N MET A 67 -9.10 -0.43 2.80
CA MET A 67 -8.52 0.84 3.25
C MET A 67 -8.99 2.04 2.40
N PRO A 68 -8.92 2.02 1.05
CA PRO A 68 -9.45 3.12 0.23
C PRO A 68 -10.95 3.32 0.36
N LEU A 69 -11.67 2.24 0.70
CA LEU A 69 -13.12 2.29 0.81
C LEU A 69 -13.57 3.23 1.93
N VAL A 70 -12.91 3.18 3.09
CA VAL A 70 -13.30 3.96 4.26
C VAL A 70 -12.70 5.38 4.29
N ILE A 71 -11.57 5.59 3.61
CA ILE A 71 -10.93 6.91 3.53
C ILE A 71 -11.75 7.82 2.61
N PRO A 72 -12.18 9.03 3.03
CA PRO A 72 -13.11 9.87 2.26
C PRO A 72 -12.51 10.50 0.99
N ARG A 73 -11.22 10.30 0.75
CA ARG A 73 -10.50 10.81 -0.43
C ARG A 73 -9.87 9.66 -1.24
N LYS A 74 -9.48 9.93 -2.49
CA LYS A 74 -8.81 8.94 -3.34
C LYS A 74 -7.46 8.56 -2.73
N VAL A 75 -7.27 7.27 -2.43
CA VAL A 75 -5.99 6.71 -2.04
C VAL A 75 -5.32 6.12 -3.27
N THR A 76 -4.11 6.55 -3.56
CA THR A 76 -3.31 6.06 -4.68
C THR A 76 -2.28 5.04 -4.17
N PHE A 77 -2.30 3.82 -4.71
CA PHE A 77 -1.29 2.81 -4.45
C PHE A 77 -0.37 2.65 -5.65
N LEU A 78 0.89 2.32 -5.38
CA LEU A 78 1.86 1.99 -6.41
C LEU A 78 1.80 0.50 -6.73
N ALA A 79 1.45 0.15 -7.97
CA ALA A 79 1.31 -1.23 -8.40
C ALA A 79 2.30 -1.58 -9.52
N LYS A 80 2.59 -2.89 -9.64
CA LYS A 80 3.48 -3.41 -10.68
C LYS A 80 2.88 -3.16 -12.07
N SER A 81 3.71 -2.69 -13.00
CA SER A 81 3.32 -2.41 -14.40
C SER A 81 2.68 -3.61 -15.10
N GLU A 82 3.03 -4.85 -14.71
CA GLU A 82 2.49 -6.07 -15.29
C GLU A 82 0.96 -6.21 -15.11
N TYR A 83 0.40 -5.55 -14.10
CA TYR A 83 -1.06 -5.52 -13.90
C TYR A 83 -1.79 -4.65 -14.92
N PHE A 84 -1.08 -3.75 -15.61
CA PHE A 84 -1.63 -2.81 -16.58
C PHE A 84 -1.32 -3.17 -18.04
N THR A 85 -0.40 -4.12 -18.27
CA THR A 85 0.12 -4.46 -19.61
C THR A 85 -0.31 -5.85 -20.08
N SER A 86 -1.10 -6.57 -19.31
CA SER A 86 -1.59 -7.90 -19.72
C SER A 86 -2.47 -7.80 -20.98
N PRO A 87 -2.25 -8.64 -22.02
CA PRO A 87 -3.01 -8.58 -23.27
C PRO A 87 -4.43 -9.14 -23.15
N GLY A 88 -5.29 -8.79 -24.14
CA GLY A 88 -6.64 -9.33 -24.30
C GLY A 88 -7.69 -8.73 -23.36
N LEU A 89 -8.95 -9.17 -23.49
CA LEU A 89 -10.09 -8.67 -22.72
C LEU A 89 -9.92 -8.87 -21.21
N LYS A 90 -9.34 -9.99 -20.79
CA LYS A 90 -9.03 -10.25 -19.37
C LYS A 90 -7.99 -9.26 -18.83
N GLY A 91 -6.98 -8.92 -19.64
CA GLY A 91 -5.99 -7.91 -19.30
C GLY A 91 -6.60 -6.51 -19.21
N LEU A 92 -7.48 -6.16 -20.14
CA LEU A 92 -8.21 -4.89 -20.11
C LEU A 92 -9.10 -4.79 -18.86
N ALA A 93 -9.89 -5.81 -18.55
CA ALA A 93 -10.73 -5.85 -17.35
C ALA A 93 -9.89 -5.70 -16.08
N LYS A 94 -8.77 -6.43 -15.98
CA LYS A 94 -7.81 -6.31 -14.87
C LYS A 94 -7.27 -4.88 -14.76
N LYS A 95 -6.80 -4.29 -15.86
CA LYS A 95 -6.29 -2.91 -15.90
C LYS A 95 -7.34 -1.92 -15.40
N LEU A 96 -8.58 -2.00 -15.89
CA LEU A 96 -9.67 -1.13 -15.48
C LEU A 96 -9.98 -1.29 -13.99
N THR A 97 -9.95 -2.51 -13.46
CA THR A 97 -10.13 -2.79 -12.02
C THR A 97 -9.04 -2.12 -11.19
N PHE A 98 -7.75 -2.25 -11.59
CA PHE A 98 -6.64 -1.63 -10.84
C PHE A 98 -6.71 -0.10 -10.89
N ILE A 99 -7.03 0.49 -12.04
CA ILE A 99 -7.25 1.93 -12.18
C ILE A 99 -8.40 2.39 -11.27
N ALA A 100 -9.52 1.68 -11.30
CA ALA A 100 -10.69 2.00 -10.50
C ALA A 100 -10.44 1.85 -8.99
N LEU A 101 -9.49 1.00 -8.59
CA LEU A 101 -9.01 0.88 -7.20
C LEU A 101 -7.95 1.95 -6.82
N GLY A 102 -7.69 2.95 -7.68
CA GLY A 102 -6.70 3.99 -7.42
C GLY A 102 -5.25 3.53 -7.57
N GLN A 103 -5.01 2.40 -8.22
CA GLN A 103 -3.66 1.89 -8.44
C GLN A 103 -2.99 2.61 -9.62
N VAL A 104 -1.74 3.05 -9.44
CA VAL A 104 -0.93 3.68 -10.48
C VAL A 104 0.26 2.79 -10.82
N SER A 105 0.48 2.59 -12.12
CA SER A 105 1.62 1.83 -12.61
C SER A 105 2.93 2.55 -12.32
N VAL A 106 3.90 1.85 -11.76
CA VAL A 106 5.28 2.36 -11.67
C VAL A 106 5.96 2.18 -13.01
N ASP A 107 6.33 3.30 -13.66
CA ASP A 107 7.09 3.28 -14.90
C ASP A 107 8.56 2.92 -14.63
N ARG A 108 9.04 1.88 -15.31
CA ARG A 108 10.39 1.31 -15.12
C ARG A 108 11.42 1.85 -16.11
N ALA A 109 11.06 2.85 -16.90
CA ALA A 109 11.93 3.41 -17.91
C ALA A 109 13.06 4.26 -17.27
N GLY A 110 14.25 3.68 -17.13
CA GLY A 110 15.48 4.40 -16.86
C GLY A 110 16.02 4.42 -15.43
N GLY A 111 15.61 3.49 -14.54
CA GLY A 111 16.15 3.43 -13.18
C GLY A 111 15.83 2.12 -12.44
N SER A 112 16.30 1.99 -11.19
CA SER A 112 15.90 0.88 -10.33
C SER A 112 14.39 0.95 -10.03
N ARG A 113 13.76 -0.20 -9.74
CA ARG A 113 12.32 -0.27 -9.39
C ARG A 113 11.95 0.64 -8.20
N SER A 114 12.88 0.78 -7.26
CA SER A 114 12.72 1.60 -6.06
C SER A 114 12.71 3.10 -6.38
N GLU A 115 13.56 3.53 -7.30
CA GLU A 115 13.65 4.94 -7.71
C GLU A 115 12.42 5.38 -8.53
N ALA A 116 11.97 4.56 -9.47
CA ALA A 116 10.75 4.83 -10.22
C ALA A 116 9.52 4.91 -9.30
N ALA A 117 9.42 4.05 -8.28
CA ALA A 117 8.38 4.10 -7.27
C ALA A 117 8.46 5.37 -6.42
N LEU A 118 9.67 5.76 -6.01
CA LEU A 118 9.91 6.99 -5.25
C LEU A 118 9.43 8.21 -6.05
N LEU A 119 9.89 8.39 -7.29
CA LEU A 119 9.53 9.52 -8.14
C LEU A 119 8.00 9.59 -8.40
N THR A 120 7.37 8.43 -8.62
CA THR A 120 5.91 8.37 -8.80
C THR A 120 5.18 8.77 -7.51
N GLY A 121 5.65 8.29 -6.36
CA GLY A 121 5.11 8.64 -5.06
C GLY A 121 5.23 10.14 -4.75
N LEU A 122 6.41 10.72 -5.00
CA LEU A 122 6.64 12.17 -4.85
C LEU A 122 5.73 12.99 -5.76
N SER A 123 5.49 12.56 -7.00
CA SER A 123 4.55 13.25 -7.90
C SER A 123 3.12 13.25 -7.35
N VAL A 124 2.64 12.12 -6.80
CA VAL A 124 1.32 12.03 -6.17
C VAL A 124 1.22 12.98 -4.97
N LEU A 125 2.26 13.04 -4.14
CA LEU A 125 2.30 13.91 -2.95
C LEU A 125 2.40 15.39 -3.34
N ALA A 126 3.17 15.74 -4.35
CA ALA A 126 3.29 17.12 -4.86
C ALA A 126 1.95 17.67 -5.38
N GLU A 127 1.05 16.80 -5.86
CA GLU A 127 -0.32 17.16 -6.26
C GLU A 127 -1.29 17.24 -5.06
N GLY A 128 -0.80 17.14 -3.82
CA GLY A 128 -1.64 17.10 -2.63
C GLY A 128 -2.40 15.78 -2.47
N GLY A 129 -1.93 14.71 -3.10
CA GLY A 129 -2.56 13.40 -3.11
C GLY A 129 -2.41 12.61 -1.80
N CYS A 130 -3.20 11.55 -1.67
CA CYS A 130 -3.12 10.57 -0.59
C CYS A 130 -2.47 9.30 -1.14
N LEU A 131 -1.28 8.97 -0.66
CA LEU A 131 -0.46 7.84 -1.11
C LEU A 131 -0.58 6.68 -0.11
N GLY A 132 -1.03 5.51 -0.55
CA GLY A 132 -1.06 4.29 0.25
C GLY A 132 0.24 3.48 0.07
N ILE A 133 0.87 3.10 1.18
CA ILE A 133 2.11 2.33 1.17
C ILE A 133 2.05 1.22 2.22
N TYR A 134 2.57 0.07 1.85
CA TYR A 134 2.88 -1.03 2.76
C TYR A 134 4.38 -1.04 3.02
N PRO A 135 4.86 -0.61 4.20
CA PRO A 135 6.31 -0.48 4.47
C PRO A 135 7.08 -1.78 4.31
N GLU A 136 6.45 -2.92 4.59
CA GLU A 136 7.02 -4.26 4.43
C GLU A 136 7.38 -4.60 2.97
N GLY A 137 6.75 -3.92 2.00
CA GLY A 137 6.97 -4.10 0.55
C GLY A 137 6.35 -5.35 -0.05
N THR A 138 5.84 -6.26 0.75
CA THR A 138 5.07 -7.45 0.36
C THR A 138 4.14 -7.87 1.49
N ARG A 139 3.19 -8.74 1.20
CA ARG A 139 2.29 -9.31 2.21
C ARG A 139 3.07 -10.17 3.21
N SER A 140 2.71 -10.04 4.49
CA SER A 140 3.18 -10.93 5.53
C SER A 140 2.84 -12.39 5.17
N PRO A 141 3.79 -13.32 5.28
CA PRO A 141 3.54 -14.73 4.94
C PRO A 141 2.78 -15.49 6.04
N ASP A 142 2.78 -14.99 7.29
CA ASP A 142 2.31 -15.68 8.49
C ASP A 142 1.53 -14.79 9.48
N GLY A 143 1.29 -13.53 9.11
CA GLY A 143 0.54 -12.58 9.94
C GLY A 143 1.40 -11.76 10.91
N ARG A 144 2.72 -11.98 11.01
CA ARG A 144 3.64 -11.14 11.79
C ARG A 144 3.95 -9.85 11.05
N LEU A 145 4.45 -8.85 11.77
CA LEU A 145 4.91 -7.58 11.22
C LEU A 145 6.41 -7.64 10.95
N TYR A 146 6.81 -7.33 9.74
CA TYR A 146 8.19 -7.44 9.29
C TYR A 146 8.87 -6.09 9.11
N ARG A 147 10.21 -6.11 9.07
CA ARG A 147 11.05 -4.92 8.89
C ARG A 147 10.61 -4.08 7.70
N GLY A 148 10.37 -2.80 7.93
CA GLY A 148 9.98 -1.83 6.90
C GLY A 148 11.15 -1.43 5.99
N ARG A 149 10.85 -1.16 4.73
CA ARG A 149 11.79 -0.58 3.76
C ARG A 149 11.84 0.93 3.90
N THR A 150 13.02 1.53 3.78
CA THR A 150 13.28 2.94 4.06
C THR A 150 12.69 3.92 3.02
N GLY A 151 12.20 3.43 1.89
CA GLY A 151 11.60 4.28 0.86
C GLY A 151 10.41 5.13 1.35
N ILE A 152 9.66 4.66 2.35
CA ILE A 152 8.55 5.42 2.93
C ILE A 152 9.05 6.62 3.74
N ALA A 153 10.12 6.46 4.51
CA ALA A 153 10.74 7.55 5.25
C ALA A 153 11.31 8.62 4.28
N ARG A 154 11.95 8.17 3.20
CA ARG A 154 12.44 9.06 2.16
C ARG A 154 11.32 9.87 1.52
N LEU A 155 10.21 9.25 1.16
CA LEU A 155 9.02 9.94 0.63
C LEU A 155 8.50 11.01 1.60
N ALA A 156 8.40 10.67 2.90
CA ALA A 156 7.92 11.60 3.90
C ALA A 156 8.86 12.80 4.09
N MET A 157 10.18 12.56 4.18
CA MET A 157 11.19 13.61 4.36
C MET A 157 11.29 14.53 3.13
N GLU A 158 11.30 13.96 1.90
CA GLU A 158 11.41 14.76 0.68
C GLU A 158 10.15 15.56 0.38
N SER A 159 8.96 15.02 0.70
CA SER A 159 7.68 15.70 0.41
C SER A 159 7.16 16.56 1.55
N GLY A 160 7.67 16.39 2.78
CA GLY A 160 7.09 16.99 3.99
C GLY A 160 5.71 16.42 4.37
N ALA A 161 5.23 15.39 3.67
CA ALA A 161 3.92 14.79 3.93
C ALA A 161 3.92 13.99 5.24
N PRO A 162 2.89 14.14 6.10
CA PRO A 162 2.74 13.31 7.28
C PRO A 162 2.46 11.85 6.88
N ILE A 163 2.93 10.92 7.72
CA ILE A 163 2.57 9.50 7.64
C ILE A 163 1.48 9.22 8.67
N VAL A 164 0.32 8.73 8.21
CA VAL A 164 -0.73 8.20 9.08
C VAL A 164 -0.60 6.68 9.12
N PRO A 165 -0.19 6.09 10.27
CA PRO A 165 -0.10 4.64 10.42
C PRO A 165 -1.49 4.03 10.56
N VAL A 166 -1.70 2.88 9.92
CA VAL A 166 -2.99 2.16 9.93
C VAL A 166 -2.76 0.69 10.23
N ALA A 167 -3.43 0.15 11.22
CA ALA A 167 -3.45 -1.28 11.46
C ALA A 167 -4.70 -1.91 10.83
N MET A 168 -4.48 -2.88 9.95
CA MET A 168 -5.49 -3.75 9.36
C MET A 168 -5.60 -5.05 10.15
N PHE A 169 -6.83 -5.54 10.36
CA PHE A 169 -7.11 -6.77 11.10
C PHE A 169 -8.05 -7.68 10.33
N HIS A 170 -7.84 -8.97 10.46
CA HIS A 170 -8.66 -10.07 9.91
C HIS A 170 -8.65 -10.19 8.38
N THR A 171 -7.87 -9.39 7.68
CA THR A 171 -7.85 -9.44 6.22
C THR A 171 -7.17 -10.70 5.68
N ALA A 172 -6.23 -11.29 6.43
CA ALA A 172 -5.65 -12.60 6.11
C ALA A 172 -6.68 -13.73 6.19
N GLU A 173 -7.58 -13.69 7.18
CA GLU A 173 -8.66 -14.66 7.34
C GLU A 173 -9.79 -14.43 6.33
N ILE A 174 -10.08 -13.16 6.04
CA ILE A 174 -11.07 -12.76 5.01
C ILE A 174 -10.63 -13.27 3.65
N GLN A 175 -9.40 -13.00 3.26
CA GLN A 175 -8.86 -13.43 1.96
C GLN A 175 -7.43 -13.96 2.11
N PRO A 176 -7.27 -15.24 2.47
CA PRO A 176 -5.97 -15.89 2.55
C PRO A 176 -5.22 -15.84 1.21
N THR A 177 -3.90 -15.87 1.27
CA THR A 177 -3.05 -15.91 0.06
C THR A 177 -3.45 -17.08 -0.85
N GLY A 178 -3.67 -16.77 -2.14
CA GLY A 178 -4.10 -17.76 -3.14
C GLY A 178 -5.62 -17.94 -3.25
N LYS A 179 -6.42 -17.39 -2.35
CA LYS A 179 -7.89 -17.38 -2.48
C LYS A 179 -8.36 -16.13 -3.20
N VAL A 180 -9.28 -16.31 -4.15
CA VAL A 180 -9.87 -15.20 -4.92
C VAL A 180 -11.14 -14.66 -4.24
N ILE A 181 -11.98 -15.55 -3.73
CA ILE A 181 -13.25 -15.20 -3.10
C ILE A 181 -13.01 -14.95 -1.61
N PRO A 182 -13.31 -13.74 -1.10
CA PRO A 182 -13.18 -13.44 0.32
C PRO A 182 -14.31 -14.08 1.14
N LYS A 183 -13.99 -14.49 2.37
CA LYS A 183 -14.99 -14.88 3.36
C LYS A 183 -15.68 -13.63 3.91
N ILE A 184 -17.00 -13.69 4.09
CA ILE A 184 -17.76 -12.59 4.70
C ILE A 184 -17.49 -12.59 6.20
N MET A 185 -16.59 -11.69 6.63
CA MET A 185 -16.22 -11.48 8.02
C MET A 185 -16.04 -9.97 8.27
N ARG A 186 -16.14 -9.56 9.53
CA ARG A 186 -15.94 -8.15 9.88
C ARG A 186 -14.47 -7.76 9.73
N VAL A 187 -14.19 -6.70 8.94
CA VAL A 187 -12.87 -6.07 8.89
C VAL A 187 -12.75 -4.99 9.97
N LYS A 188 -11.57 -4.86 10.59
CA LYS A 188 -11.29 -3.78 11.54
C LYS A 188 -10.07 -2.98 11.07
N MET A 189 -10.14 -1.66 11.21
CA MET A 189 -9.06 -0.72 10.88
C MET A 189 -8.88 0.29 12.01
N VAL A 190 -7.63 0.53 12.38
CA VAL A 190 -7.26 1.51 13.42
C VAL A 190 -6.25 2.48 12.81
N PHE A 191 -6.64 3.73 12.69
CA PHE A 191 -5.79 4.81 12.23
C PHE A 191 -5.12 5.46 13.44
N GLY A 192 -3.79 5.58 13.40
CA GLY A 192 -3.00 6.28 14.40
C GLY A 192 -2.81 7.76 14.08
N GLU A 193 -2.24 8.49 15.01
CA GLU A 193 -1.91 9.90 14.85
C GLU A 193 -0.87 10.11 13.74
N PRO A 194 -0.94 11.25 13.01
CA PRO A 194 0.03 11.57 11.98
C PRO A 194 1.45 11.69 12.57
N MET A 195 2.41 11.09 11.89
CA MET A 195 3.83 11.18 12.20
C MET A 195 4.49 12.12 11.20
N TYR A 196 5.32 13.04 11.68
CA TYR A 196 6.03 14.02 10.87
C TYR A 196 7.53 13.74 10.91
N PHE A 197 8.17 13.80 9.76
CA PHE A 197 9.62 13.60 9.61
C PHE A 197 10.24 14.78 8.84
N PRO A 198 10.33 15.97 9.47
CA PRO A 198 10.65 17.23 8.78
C PRO A 198 12.18 17.43 8.63
N THR A 199 12.85 16.56 7.90
CA THR A 199 14.29 16.68 7.64
C THR A 199 14.61 16.39 6.16
N PRO A 200 14.21 17.29 5.22
CA PRO A 200 14.49 17.10 3.80
C PRO A 200 15.98 16.92 3.51
N ASP A 201 16.86 17.63 4.22
CA ASP A 201 18.31 17.57 4.06
C ASP A 201 18.90 16.20 4.42
N LYS A 202 18.16 15.40 5.20
CA LYS A 202 18.55 14.04 5.61
C LYS A 202 17.82 12.93 4.84
N SER A 203 17.08 13.27 3.81
CA SER A 203 16.29 12.30 3.02
C SER A 203 17.15 11.28 2.26
N ASN A 204 18.47 11.49 2.20
CA ASN A 204 19.44 10.56 1.65
C ASN A 204 20.39 9.96 2.70
N ASP A 205 20.22 10.30 3.98
CA ASP A 205 20.99 9.72 5.08
C ASP A 205 20.43 8.34 5.47
N PRO A 206 21.17 7.23 5.26
CA PRO A 206 20.67 5.89 5.53
C PRO A 206 20.29 5.67 7.00
N GLU A 207 21.00 6.30 7.94
CA GLU A 207 20.74 6.16 9.37
C GLU A 207 19.44 6.86 9.77
N GLU A 208 19.23 8.10 9.32
CA GLU A 208 18.02 8.86 9.59
C GLU A 208 16.79 8.21 8.92
N LEU A 209 16.95 7.72 7.68
CA LEU A 209 15.90 6.95 7.01
C LEU A 209 15.54 5.67 7.77
N ARG A 210 16.54 4.99 8.33
CA ARG A 210 16.30 3.78 9.13
C ARG A 210 15.59 4.11 10.42
N LYS A 211 16.04 5.12 11.19
CA LYS A 211 15.40 5.60 12.44
C LYS A 211 13.94 5.98 12.21
N ALA A 212 13.65 6.75 11.18
CA ALA A 212 12.29 7.16 10.85
C ALA A 212 11.41 5.96 10.49
N THR A 213 11.94 5.01 9.70
CA THR A 213 11.19 3.80 9.34
C THR A 213 10.94 2.92 10.56
N ASP A 214 11.93 2.74 11.44
CA ASP A 214 11.79 1.91 12.65
C ASP A 214 10.78 2.53 13.62
N SER A 215 10.76 3.87 13.74
CA SER A 215 9.74 4.59 14.51
C SER A 215 8.33 4.33 13.98
N LEU A 216 8.15 4.35 12.65
CA LEU A 216 6.89 4.00 12.01
C LEU A 216 6.50 2.54 12.26
N MET A 217 7.45 1.59 12.10
CA MET A 217 7.17 0.17 12.30
C MET A 217 6.80 -0.12 13.77
N LYS A 218 7.44 0.53 14.73
CA LYS A 218 7.06 0.48 16.14
C LYS A 218 5.64 0.97 16.35
N LYS A 219 5.25 2.08 15.70
CA LYS A 219 3.88 2.60 15.79
C LYS A 219 2.85 1.65 15.17
N LEU A 220 3.18 1.02 14.06
CA LEU A 220 2.34 -0.03 13.45
C LEU A 220 2.22 -1.26 14.36
N GLN A 221 3.30 -1.68 15.02
CA GLN A 221 3.29 -2.75 16.00
C GLN A 221 2.37 -2.43 17.18
N GLU A 222 2.49 -1.24 17.77
CA GLU A 222 1.63 -0.78 18.86
C GLU A 222 0.13 -0.78 18.48
N LEU A 223 -0.19 -0.34 17.26
CA LEU A 223 -1.57 -0.29 16.78
C LEU A 223 -2.14 -1.68 16.44
N SER A 224 -1.33 -2.55 15.85
CA SER A 224 -1.77 -3.86 15.36
C SER A 224 -1.69 -4.95 16.42
N GLY A 225 -0.78 -4.81 17.39
CA GLY A 225 -0.45 -5.85 18.35
C GLY A 225 0.30 -7.04 17.74
N GLN A 226 0.79 -6.92 16.51
CA GLN A 226 1.52 -7.99 15.83
C GLN A 226 2.92 -8.21 16.45
N GLU A 227 3.37 -9.45 16.46
CA GLU A 227 4.77 -9.77 16.72
C GLU A 227 5.64 -9.15 15.64
N TYR A 228 6.66 -8.39 16.04
CA TYR A 228 7.61 -7.79 15.12
C TYR A 228 8.83 -8.69 14.89
N VAL A 229 9.19 -8.85 13.61
CA VAL A 229 10.36 -9.65 13.20
C VAL A 229 11.31 -8.77 12.39
N ASP A 230 12.55 -8.61 12.88
CA ASP A 230 13.54 -7.71 12.28
C ASP A 230 14.28 -8.32 11.08
N ILE A 231 13.52 -8.91 10.16
CA ILE A 231 13.96 -9.32 8.82
C ILE A 231 12.95 -8.82 7.79
N TYR A 232 13.32 -8.74 6.53
CA TYR A 232 12.37 -8.38 5.49
C TYR A 232 11.38 -9.52 5.20
N ALA A 233 10.11 -9.16 5.00
CA ALA A 233 9.04 -10.12 4.67
C ALA A 233 9.35 -10.99 3.43
N SER A 234 10.14 -10.48 2.47
CA SER A 234 10.61 -11.25 1.31
C SER A 234 11.51 -12.42 1.71
N GLN A 235 12.42 -12.20 2.67
CA GLN A 235 13.33 -13.23 3.18
C GLN A 235 12.56 -14.31 3.97
N ALA A 236 11.64 -13.87 4.84
CA ALA A 236 10.78 -14.80 5.58
C ALA A 236 9.92 -15.66 4.64
N LYS A 237 9.40 -15.08 3.56
CA LYS A 237 8.62 -15.80 2.55
C LYS A 237 9.46 -16.84 1.83
N GLU A 238 10.68 -16.49 1.41
CA GLU A 238 11.61 -17.43 0.76
C GLU A 238 11.92 -18.61 1.67
N ALA A 239 12.25 -18.36 2.95
CA ALA A 239 12.52 -19.40 3.93
C ALA A 239 11.33 -20.35 4.13
N LEU A 240 10.11 -19.82 4.25
CA LEU A 240 8.89 -20.62 4.38
C LEU A 240 8.58 -21.44 3.11
N ASP A 241 8.82 -20.89 1.94
CA ASP A 241 8.61 -21.59 0.67
C ASP A 241 9.65 -22.73 0.50
N GLU A 242 10.88 -22.54 0.94
CA GLU A 242 11.91 -23.59 0.97
C GLU A 242 11.55 -24.70 1.96
N GLN A 243 11.12 -24.34 3.18
CA GLN A 243 10.69 -25.32 4.18
C GLN A 243 9.54 -26.20 3.64
N ARG A 244 8.51 -25.58 3.06
CA ARG A 244 7.38 -26.30 2.45
C ARG A 244 7.81 -27.23 1.30
N ARG A 245 8.84 -26.85 0.54
CA ARG A 245 9.39 -27.69 -0.52
C ARG A 245 10.11 -28.92 0.04
N ARG A 246 10.85 -28.77 1.16
CA ARG A 246 11.52 -29.89 1.85
C ARG A 246 10.49 -30.87 2.42
N GLU A 247 9.52 -30.38 3.17
CA GLU A 247 8.44 -31.19 3.75
C GLU A 247 7.64 -31.98 2.67
N ARG A 248 7.41 -31.36 1.50
CA ARG A 248 6.74 -32.06 0.39
C ARG A 248 7.59 -33.18 -0.22
N LYS A 249 8.91 -33.07 -0.25
CA LYS A 249 9.81 -34.10 -0.75
C LYS A 249 9.87 -35.27 0.25
N GLU A 250 10.02 -34.99 1.53
CA GLU A 250 10.03 -35.95 2.61
C GLU A 250 8.73 -36.79 2.69
N ASN A 251 7.57 -36.17 2.37
CA ASN A 251 6.28 -36.87 2.35
C ASN A 251 6.03 -37.68 1.04
N GLN A 252 6.92 -37.63 0.06
CA GLN A 252 6.82 -38.38 -1.21
C GLN A 252 7.81 -39.56 -1.30
N GLU A 253 8.72 -39.68 -0.34
CA GLU A 253 9.62 -40.80 -0.11
C GLU A 253 9.03 -41.79 0.92
#